data_d310904c3b801e8f95a7b2e3f1d44f15
#
_entry.id   d310904c3b801e8f95a7b2e3f1d44f15
#
_cell.length_a   1.000
_cell.length_b   1.000
_cell.length_c   1.000
_cell.angle_alpha   90.00
_cell.angle_beta   90.00
_cell.angle_gamma   90.00
#
_symmetry.space_group_name_H-M   'P 1'
#
loop_
_entity.id
_entity.type
_entity.pdbx_description
1 polymer ?
#
loop_
_entity_poly.entity_id
_entity_poly.type
_entity_poly.pdbx_seq_one_letter_code
_entity_poly.pdbx_strand_id
1 'polypeptide(L)'
;MIHKGDNTMAQKCISKQFIENEMEFWKIPSVAIAVVKDDEIVMSEAFGYKDVENKIPATPKTQYGIASCSKSFTSTIIAMLVDEGKLDYDVPIIEYFPDFKMYDEFATKECTLRDMLSHRTGLAPHDALWIDTIDRSTLWERLRYLKPMAPFRAQTLYNNTIYTLIGHIAEKITGQT
;
A
#
# COMPACT_ATOMS: atom_id res chain seq x y z
N MET A 1 -8.26 15.54 33.64
CA MET A 1 -9.52 14.80 33.89
C MET A 1 -9.98 14.30 32.52
N ILE A 2 -9.72 13.03 32.21
CA ILE A 2 -10.16 12.42 30.95
C ILE A 2 -11.62 12.02 31.22
N HIS A 3 -12.56 12.65 30.51
CA HIS A 3 -13.96 12.24 30.54
C HIS A 3 -14.03 10.78 30.08
N LYS A 4 -14.56 9.91 30.92
CA LYS A 4 -15.07 8.59 30.56
C LYS A 4 -16.31 8.80 29.68
N GLY A 5 -16.10 9.10 28.39
CA GLY A 5 -17.14 9.07 27.37
C GLY A 5 -17.61 7.64 27.17
N ASP A 6 -18.91 7.49 27.08
CA ASP A 6 -19.71 6.28 27.01
C ASP A 6 -19.09 5.18 26.13
N ASN A 7 -18.51 4.18 26.75
CA ASN A 7 -17.96 2.97 26.13
C ASN A 7 -19.06 2.06 25.52
N THR A 8 -20.31 2.54 25.50
CA THR A 8 -21.51 1.79 25.11
C THR A 8 -21.71 1.66 23.60
N MET A 9 -21.17 2.57 22.76
CA MET A 9 -21.35 2.47 21.31
C MET A 9 -20.36 1.51 20.65
N ALA A 10 -19.10 1.54 21.02
CA ALA A 10 -18.10 0.60 20.48
C ALA A 10 -18.39 -0.85 20.91
N GLN A 11 -18.83 -1.05 22.16
CA GLN A 11 -19.31 -2.35 22.64
C GLN A 11 -20.58 -2.86 21.94
N LYS A 12 -21.38 -1.97 21.32
CA LYS A 12 -22.57 -2.34 20.52
C LYS A 12 -22.23 -2.73 19.08
N CYS A 13 -21.09 -2.28 18.53
CA CYS A 13 -20.74 -2.53 17.13
C CYS A 13 -20.00 -3.85 16.91
N ILE A 14 -19.07 -4.22 17.83
CA ILE A 14 -18.29 -5.48 17.70
C ILE A 14 -18.09 -6.03 19.12
N SER A 15 -18.77 -7.12 19.46
CA SER A 15 -18.57 -7.75 20.76
C SER A 15 -17.27 -8.53 20.81
N LYS A 16 -16.62 -8.55 21.98
CA LYS A 16 -15.42 -9.37 22.22
C LYS A 16 -15.66 -10.84 21.86
N GLN A 17 -16.82 -11.39 22.22
CA GLN A 17 -17.20 -12.76 21.92
C GLN A 17 -17.26 -13.02 20.40
N PHE A 18 -17.76 -12.05 19.62
CA PHE A 18 -17.77 -12.18 18.17
C PHE A 18 -16.34 -12.26 17.62
N ILE A 19 -15.45 -11.37 18.07
CA ILE A 19 -14.04 -11.38 17.64
C ILE A 19 -13.37 -12.71 18.00
N GLU A 20 -13.54 -13.19 19.19
CA GLU A 20 -12.96 -14.46 19.66
C GLU A 20 -13.50 -15.66 18.87
N ASN A 21 -14.78 -15.69 18.55
CA ASN A 21 -15.39 -16.73 17.70
C ASN A 21 -14.84 -16.71 16.27
N GLU A 22 -14.70 -15.52 15.67
CA GLU A 22 -14.12 -15.38 14.32
C GLU A 22 -12.64 -15.78 14.32
N MET A 23 -11.88 -15.40 15.33
CA MET A 23 -10.48 -15.81 15.47
C MET A 23 -10.35 -17.34 15.58
N GLU A 24 -11.21 -18.00 16.33
CA GLU A 24 -11.23 -19.46 16.45
C GLU A 24 -11.61 -20.13 15.12
N PHE A 25 -12.66 -19.64 14.49
CA PHE A 25 -13.17 -20.18 13.22
C PHE A 25 -12.11 -20.07 12.10
N TRP A 26 -11.49 -18.89 11.94
CA TRP A 26 -10.49 -18.63 10.90
C TRP A 26 -9.06 -19.00 11.32
N LYS A 27 -8.86 -19.50 12.54
CA LYS A 27 -7.56 -19.84 13.12
C LYS A 27 -6.57 -18.65 13.10
N ILE A 28 -7.09 -17.48 13.42
CA ILE A 28 -6.31 -16.24 13.50
C ILE A 28 -5.62 -16.18 14.85
N PRO A 29 -4.27 -16.16 14.92
CA PRO A 29 -3.55 -16.20 16.19
C PRO A 29 -3.64 -14.90 16.96
N SER A 30 -3.77 -13.78 16.29
CA SER A 30 -3.96 -12.46 16.92
C SER A 30 -4.59 -11.45 15.99
N VAL A 31 -5.27 -10.47 16.57
CA VAL A 31 -5.83 -9.31 15.84
C VAL A 31 -5.71 -8.07 16.71
N ALA A 32 -5.43 -6.92 16.10
CA ALA A 32 -5.56 -5.60 16.72
C ALA A 32 -6.59 -4.79 15.96
N ILE A 33 -7.52 -4.16 16.68
CA ILE A 33 -8.63 -3.41 16.11
C ILE A 33 -8.61 -2.00 16.69
N ALA A 34 -8.65 -1.01 15.80
CA ALA A 34 -8.89 0.38 16.17
C ALA A 34 -10.13 0.89 15.43
N VAL A 35 -10.99 1.58 16.15
CA VAL A 35 -12.16 2.26 15.58
C VAL A 35 -12.07 3.73 15.94
N VAL A 36 -12.10 4.57 14.92
CA VAL A 36 -12.07 6.02 15.05
C VAL A 36 -13.41 6.58 14.57
N LYS A 37 -13.99 7.48 15.31
CA LYS A 37 -15.22 8.19 14.95
C LYS A 37 -15.11 9.64 15.39
N ASP A 38 -15.39 10.57 14.46
CA ASP A 38 -15.37 12.01 14.74
C ASP A 38 -14.04 12.45 15.41
N ASP A 39 -12.90 11.99 14.86
CA ASP A 39 -11.53 12.20 15.34
C ASP A 39 -11.22 11.60 16.73
N GLU A 40 -12.13 10.84 17.32
CA GLU A 40 -11.92 10.17 18.59
C GLU A 40 -11.69 8.66 18.41
N ILE A 41 -10.71 8.11 19.15
CA ILE A 41 -10.50 6.67 19.21
C ILE A 41 -11.55 6.07 20.15
N VAL A 42 -12.60 5.45 19.58
CA VAL A 42 -13.65 4.81 20.34
C VAL A 42 -13.34 3.37 20.75
N MET A 43 -12.40 2.72 20.05
CA MET A 43 -11.88 1.39 20.38
C MET A 43 -10.42 1.29 19.97
N SER A 44 -9.58 0.69 20.82
CA SER A 44 -8.19 0.31 20.49
C SER A 44 -7.84 -0.90 21.34
N GLU A 45 -8.08 -2.11 20.80
CA GLU A 45 -7.94 -3.37 21.51
C GLU A 45 -7.17 -4.39 20.67
N ALA A 46 -6.59 -5.39 21.35
CA ALA A 46 -5.93 -6.51 20.71
C ALA A 46 -6.31 -7.83 21.40
N PHE A 47 -6.37 -8.89 20.63
CA PHE A 47 -6.79 -10.22 21.04
C PHE A 47 -5.77 -11.27 20.57
N GLY A 48 -5.67 -12.37 21.31
CA GLY A 48 -4.77 -13.47 20.98
C GLY A 48 -3.30 -13.20 21.29
N TYR A 49 -2.41 -13.89 20.61
CA TYR A 49 -0.98 -13.91 20.89
C TYR A 49 -0.16 -13.46 19.67
N LYS A 50 0.75 -12.48 19.86
CA LYS A 50 1.76 -12.12 18.86
C LYS A 50 2.87 -13.18 18.71
N ASP A 51 3.02 -14.02 19.71
CA ASP A 51 3.88 -15.20 19.73
C ASP A 51 3.08 -16.34 20.39
N VAL A 52 2.66 -17.30 19.55
CA VAL A 52 1.78 -18.40 19.99
C VAL A 52 2.54 -19.42 20.84
N GLU A 53 3.80 -19.69 20.50
CA GLU A 53 4.63 -20.69 21.18
C GLU A 53 4.94 -20.26 22.61
N ASN A 54 5.34 -19.01 22.78
CA ASN A 54 5.69 -18.44 24.09
C ASN A 54 4.50 -17.79 24.80
N LYS A 55 3.30 -17.85 24.22
CA LYS A 55 2.05 -17.27 24.75
C LYS A 55 2.18 -15.78 25.08
N ILE A 56 2.94 -15.02 24.25
CA ILE A 56 3.08 -13.58 24.43
C ILE A 56 1.85 -12.88 23.86
N PRO A 57 1.04 -12.17 24.67
CA PRO A 57 -0.19 -11.58 24.19
C PRO A 57 0.05 -10.46 23.17
N ALA A 58 -0.86 -10.33 22.21
CA ALA A 58 -0.92 -9.17 21.35
C ALA A 58 -1.38 -7.93 22.13
N THR A 59 -0.96 -6.76 21.68
CA THR A 59 -1.33 -5.46 22.27
C THR A 59 -1.71 -4.51 21.14
N PRO A 60 -2.38 -3.38 21.42
CA PRO A 60 -2.62 -2.34 20.41
C PRO A 60 -1.35 -1.78 19.74
N LYS A 61 -0.18 -2.03 20.33
CA LYS A 61 1.14 -1.63 19.79
C LYS A 61 1.84 -2.76 19.03
N THR A 62 1.22 -3.93 18.91
CA THR A 62 1.77 -5.03 18.11
C THR A 62 1.80 -4.62 16.63
N GLN A 63 2.95 -4.80 16.01
CA GLN A 63 3.13 -4.46 14.59
C GLN A 63 2.70 -5.62 13.71
N TYR A 64 1.91 -5.30 12.70
CA TYR A 64 1.45 -6.23 11.66
C TYR A 64 1.88 -5.74 10.30
N GLY A 65 2.22 -6.68 9.40
CA GLY A 65 2.37 -6.37 7.99
C GLY A 65 1.01 -6.03 7.38
N ILE A 66 0.85 -4.80 6.92
CA ILE A 66 -0.42 -4.30 6.39
C ILE A 66 -0.60 -4.56 4.89
N ALA A 67 0.34 -5.28 4.27
CA ALA A 67 0.31 -5.67 2.87
C ALA A 67 -0.09 -4.47 1.95
N SER A 68 -1.08 -4.67 1.08
CA SER A 68 -1.47 -3.65 0.11
C SER A 68 -2.16 -2.41 0.68
N CYS A 69 -2.51 -2.38 1.96
CA CYS A 69 -2.88 -1.12 2.61
C CYS A 69 -1.73 -0.10 2.59
N SER A 70 -0.47 -0.55 2.46
CA SER A 70 0.70 0.32 2.24
C SER A 70 0.58 1.20 1.00
N LYS A 71 -0.19 0.79 -0.01
CA LYS A 71 -0.37 1.57 -1.24
C LYS A 71 -1.08 2.90 -1.00
N SER A 72 -1.95 2.99 0.00
CA SER A 72 -2.59 4.25 0.38
C SER A 72 -1.55 5.26 0.89
N PHE A 73 -0.55 4.81 1.65
CA PHE A 73 0.54 5.67 2.10
C PHE A 73 1.41 6.14 0.93
N THR A 74 1.75 5.23 0.01
CA THR A 74 2.48 5.60 -1.22
C THR A 74 1.70 6.66 -2.02
N SER A 75 0.39 6.45 -2.23
CA SER A 75 -0.47 7.41 -2.94
C SER A 75 -0.55 8.75 -2.22
N THR A 76 -0.60 8.76 -0.88
CA THR A 76 -0.61 9.98 -0.08
C THR A 76 0.71 10.75 -0.22
N ILE A 77 1.86 10.07 -0.19
CA ILE A 77 3.17 10.70 -0.41
C ILE A 77 3.22 11.36 -1.78
N ILE A 78 2.74 10.67 -2.83
CA ILE A 78 2.67 11.27 -4.16
C ILE A 78 1.74 12.49 -4.18
N ALA A 79 0.58 12.43 -3.53
CA ALA A 79 -0.32 13.58 -3.43
C ALA A 79 0.35 14.79 -2.74
N MET A 80 1.10 14.56 -1.67
CA MET A 80 1.87 15.62 -0.99
C MET A 80 2.92 16.23 -1.93
N LEU A 81 3.63 15.42 -2.72
CA LEU A 81 4.61 15.90 -3.68
C LEU A 81 3.97 16.68 -4.84
N VAL A 82 2.75 16.33 -5.23
CA VAL A 82 1.95 17.10 -6.20
C VAL A 82 1.51 18.43 -5.60
N ASP A 83 1.00 18.44 -4.38
CA ASP A 83 0.60 19.68 -3.68
C ASP A 83 1.79 20.64 -3.48
N GLU A 84 3.00 20.09 -3.29
CA GLU A 84 4.25 20.85 -3.22
C GLU A 84 4.76 21.33 -4.61
N GLY A 85 4.10 20.98 -5.71
CA GLY A 85 4.50 21.31 -7.07
C GLY A 85 5.75 20.58 -7.56
N LYS A 86 6.18 19.52 -6.88
CA LYS A 86 7.35 18.70 -7.27
C LYS A 86 7.02 17.65 -8.31
N LEU A 87 5.78 17.22 -8.35
CA LEU A 87 5.23 16.23 -9.29
C LEU A 87 3.88 16.72 -9.82
N ASP A 88 3.42 16.12 -10.92
CA ASP A 88 2.07 16.26 -11.47
C ASP A 88 1.55 14.89 -11.84
N TYR A 89 0.25 14.65 -11.63
CA TYR A 89 -0.38 13.36 -11.94
C TYR A 89 -0.40 13.04 -13.44
N ASP A 90 -0.42 14.05 -14.29
CA ASP A 90 -0.68 13.94 -15.72
C ASP A 90 0.53 14.25 -16.60
N VAL A 91 1.64 14.67 -15.99
CA VAL A 91 2.92 14.81 -16.70
C VAL A 91 3.53 13.44 -16.92
N PRO A 92 3.98 13.10 -18.13
CA PRO A 92 4.64 11.82 -18.41
C PRO A 92 5.89 11.62 -17.54
N ILE A 93 6.06 10.40 -17.06
CA ILE A 93 7.19 10.05 -16.17
C ILE A 93 8.54 10.33 -16.82
N ILE A 94 8.63 10.17 -18.15
CA ILE A 94 9.85 10.43 -18.92
C ILE A 94 10.31 11.90 -18.85
N GLU A 95 9.42 12.85 -18.59
CA GLU A 95 9.78 14.27 -18.42
C GLU A 95 10.56 14.52 -17.12
N TYR A 96 10.30 13.72 -16.06
CA TYR A 96 11.06 13.77 -14.81
C TYR A 96 12.30 12.87 -14.85
N PHE A 97 12.19 11.74 -15.53
CA PHE A 97 13.21 10.69 -15.58
C PHE A 97 13.43 10.22 -17.03
N PRO A 98 14.35 10.83 -17.77
CA PRO A 98 14.62 10.50 -19.17
C PRO A 98 15.10 9.05 -19.39
N ASP A 99 15.55 8.37 -18.36
CA ASP A 99 15.92 6.95 -18.36
C ASP A 99 14.72 6.00 -18.20
N PHE A 100 13.53 6.54 -17.90
CA PHE A 100 12.30 5.75 -17.81
C PHE A 100 12.00 5.07 -19.13
N LYS A 101 11.83 3.75 -19.10
CA LYS A 101 11.53 2.99 -20.31
C LYS A 101 10.66 1.77 -20.01
N MET A 102 9.54 1.68 -20.69
CA MET A 102 8.67 0.51 -20.74
C MET A 102 8.97 -0.31 -22.01
N TYR A 103 8.40 -1.51 -22.09
CA TYR A 103 8.53 -2.38 -23.26
C TYR A 103 7.96 -1.72 -24.52
N ASP A 104 6.82 -1.09 -24.39
CA ASP A 104 6.13 -0.36 -25.46
C ASP A 104 6.57 1.10 -25.51
N GLU A 105 6.93 1.60 -26.71
CA GLU A 105 7.42 2.97 -26.85
C GLU A 105 6.35 4.02 -26.61
N PHE A 106 5.10 3.74 -26.98
CA PHE A 106 3.99 4.65 -26.73
C PHE A 106 3.73 4.76 -25.22
N ALA A 107 3.66 3.62 -24.53
CA ALA A 107 3.54 3.59 -23.07
C ALA A 107 4.74 4.30 -22.39
N THR A 108 5.95 4.19 -22.90
CA THR A 108 7.12 4.91 -22.37
C THR A 108 6.92 6.44 -22.43
N LYS A 109 6.42 6.96 -23.55
CA LYS A 109 6.23 8.40 -23.76
C LYS A 109 5.04 8.97 -22.99
N GLU A 110 4.00 8.17 -22.82
CA GLU A 110 2.70 8.66 -22.34
C GLU A 110 2.38 8.26 -20.89
N CYS A 111 3.17 7.34 -20.27
CA CYS A 111 2.88 6.86 -18.93
C CYS A 111 3.02 7.97 -17.89
N THR A 112 1.98 8.16 -17.10
CA THR A 112 1.89 9.17 -16.06
C THR A 112 1.77 8.53 -14.68
N LEU A 113 1.94 9.31 -13.61
CA LEU A 113 1.66 8.85 -12.25
C LEU A 113 0.21 8.36 -12.10
N ARG A 114 -0.73 9.03 -12.77
CA ARG A 114 -2.14 8.60 -12.77
C ARG A 114 -2.32 7.20 -13.32
N ASP A 115 -1.64 6.86 -14.42
CA ASP A 115 -1.70 5.52 -15.00
C ASP A 115 -1.09 4.46 -14.08
N MET A 116 0.02 4.79 -13.44
CA MET A 116 0.70 3.90 -12.50
C MET A 116 -0.14 3.65 -11.24
N LEU A 117 -0.65 4.71 -10.61
CA LEU A 117 -1.46 4.64 -9.39
C LEU A 117 -2.79 3.92 -9.62
N SER A 118 -3.38 4.06 -10.81
CA SER A 118 -4.65 3.41 -11.17
C SER A 118 -4.49 2.04 -11.85
N HIS A 119 -3.27 1.50 -11.88
CA HIS A 119 -2.98 0.18 -12.47
C HIS A 119 -3.32 0.06 -13.97
N ARG A 120 -3.15 1.13 -14.74
CA ARG A 120 -3.52 1.19 -16.16
C ARG A 120 -2.35 1.07 -17.13
N THR A 121 -1.21 0.60 -16.66
CA THR A 121 0.00 0.46 -17.49
C THR A 121 -0.05 -0.67 -18.52
N GLY A 122 -1.03 -1.58 -18.40
CA GLY A 122 -1.12 -2.77 -19.25
C GLY A 122 -0.20 -3.93 -18.86
N LEU A 123 0.68 -3.75 -17.87
CA LEU A 123 1.59 -4.79 -17.43
C LEU A 123 0.88 -5.87 -16.62
N ALA A 124 1.29 -7.11 -16.83
CA ALA A 124 0.93 -8.24 -15.95
C ALA A 124 1.48 -8.01 -14.52
N PRO A 125 0.95 -8.68 -13.49
CA PRO A 125 1.41 -8.53 -12.10
C PRO A 125 2.91 -8.71 -11.89
N HIS A 126 3.54 -9.69 -12.54
CA HIS A 126 4.97 -10.00 -12.42
C HIS A 126 5.46 -10.12 -10.96
N ASP A 127 4.65 -10.70 -10.09
CA ASP A 127 4.89 -10.72 -8.64
C ASP A 127 6.22 -11.40 -8.26
N ALA A 128 6.67 -12.39 -9.03
CA ALA A 128 7.97 -13.01 -8.81
C ALA A 128 9.14 -12.01 -8.87
N LEU A 129 9.02 -10.96 -9.67
CA LEU A 129 10.11 -9.98 -9.81
C LEU A 129 10.29 -9.12 -8.56
N TRP A 130 9.23 -8.68 -7.92
CA TRP A 130 9.35 -7.82 -6.73
C TRP A 130 9.65 -8.64 -5.46
N ILE A 131 9.31 -9.93 -5.44
CA ILE A 131 9.69 -10.84 -4.35
C ILE A 131 11.18 -11.15 -4.41
N ASP A 132 11.72 -11.38 -5.60
CA ASP A 132 13.11 -11.79 -5.82
C ASP A 132 14.07 -10.60 -5.94
N THR A 133 13.57 -9.43 -6.30
CA THR A 133 14.39 -8.24 -6.54
C THR A 133 14.28 -7.28 -5.35
N ILE A 134 15.33 -7.21 -4.54
CA ILE A 134 15.39 -6.33 -3.37
C ILE A 134 15.70 -4.89 -3.77
N ASP A 135 16.43 -4.69 -4.89
CA ASP A 135 16.85 -3.37 -5.34
C ASP A 135 15.84 -2.75 -6.32
N ARG A 136 15.26 -1.62 -5.93
CA ARG A 136 14.29 -0.86 -6.74
C ARG A 136 14.89 -0.26 -8.00
N SER A 137 16.18 0.09 -8.00
CA SER A 137 16.87 0.59 -9.19
C SER A 137 16.95 -0.50 -10.27
N THR A 138 17.26 -1.72 -9.89
CA THR A 138 17.25 -2.88 -10.79
C THR A 138 15.85 -3.14 -11.38
N LEU A 139 14.80 -2.97 -10.57
CA LEU A 139 13.43 -3.12 -11.04
C LEU A 139 13.06 -2.02 -12.05
N TRP A 140 13.51 -0.79 -11.82
CA TRP A 140 13.36 0.33 -12.75
C TRP A 140 13.98 0.01 -14.13
N GLU A 141 15.20 -0.51 -14.14
CA GLU A 141 15.88 -0.89 -15.38
C GLU A 141 15.23 -2.07 -16.09
N ARG A 142 14.66 -3.03 -15.35
CA ARG A 142 13.99 -4.21 -15.91
C ARG A 142 12.63 -3.94 -16.52
N LEU A 143 11.99 -2.83 -16.17
CA LEU A 143 10.65 -2.48 -16.65
C LEU A 143 10.54 -2.55 -18.18
N ARG A 144 11.60 -2.15 -18.89
CA ARG A 144 11.69 -2.17 -20.36
C ARG A 144 11.56 -3.54 -21.01
N TYR A 145 11.77 -4.61 -20.25
CA TYR A 145 11.70 -6.00 -20.73
C TYR A 145 10.37 -6.68 -20.42
N LEU A 146 9.51 -6.03 -19.65
CA LEU A 146 8.23 -6.60 -19.22
C LEU A 146 7.17 -6.40 -20.29
N LYS A 147 6.85 -7.47 -21.02
CA LYS A 147 5.82 -7.44 -22.03
C LYS A 147 4.45 -7.13 -21.40
N PRO A 148 3.66 -6.21 -21.97
CA PRO A 148 2.32 -5.96 -21.50
C PRO A 148 1.40 -7.14 -21.79
N MET A 149 0.41 -7.36 -20.92
CA MET A 149 -0.66 -8.34 -21.08
C MET A 149 -1.86 -7.73 -21.80
N ALA A 150 -2.01 -6.41 -21.74
CA ALA A 150 -3.05 -5.65 -22.39
C ALA A 150 -2.47 -4.35 -22.98
N PRO A 151 -3.16 -3.72 -23.96
CA PRO A 151 -2.79 -2.40 -24.42
C PRO A 151 -2.78 -1.38 -23.29
N PHE A 152 -1.88 -0.42 -23.37
CA PHE A 152 -1.76 0.68 -22.42
C PHE A 152 -3.09 1.41 -22.24
N ARG A 153 -3.49 1.67 -21.01
CA ARG A 153 -4.77 2.29 -20.58
C ARG A 153 -6.05 1.51 -20.90
N ALA A 154 -5.98 0.32 -21.52
CA ALA A 154 -7.18 -0.40 -21.95
C ALA A 154 -7.97 -1.00 -20.78
N GLN A 155 -7.29 -1.41 -19.71
CA GLN A 155 -7.93 -2.00 -18.54
C GLN A 155 -7.06 -1.83 -17.28
N THR A 156 -7.68 -2.04 -16.11
CA THR A 156 -6.98 -2.06 -14.83
C THR A 156 -6.40 -3.45 -14.59
N LEU A 157 -5.08 -3.53 -14.46
CA LEU A 157 -4.33 -4.74 -14.12
C LEU A 157 -3.53 -4.48 -12.85
N TYR A 158 -4.00 -5.02 -11.72
CA TYR A 158 -3.37 -4.82 -10.43
C TYR A 158 -1.89 -5.21 -10.46
N ASN A 159 -0.99 -4.29 -10.05
CA ASN A 159 0.44 -4.48 -10.24
C ASN A 159 1.25 -3.95 -9.05
N ASN A 160 1.90 -4.86 -8.32
CA ASN A 160 2.77 -4.53 -7.18
C ASN A 160 4.10 -3.92 -7.65
N THR A 161 4.65 -4.42 -8.76
CA THR A 161 5.90 -3.92 -9.34
C THR A 161 5.82 -2.43 -9.65
N ILE A 162 4.72 -1.99 -10.28
CA ILE A 162 4.49 -0.57 -10.59
C ILE A 162 4.38 0.27 -9.31
N TYR A 163 3.71 -0.22 -8.27
CA TYR A 163 3.64 0.52 -6.99
C TYR A 163 5.00 0.62 -6.29
N THR A 164 5.84 -0.40 -6.40
CA THR A 164 7.24 -0.32 -5.93
C THR A 164 8.01 0.77 -6.67
N LEU A 165 7.79 0.90 -7.99
CA LEU A 165 8.42 1.96 -8.79
C LEU A 165 7.88 3.36 -8.48
N ILE A 166 6.62 3.51 -8.10
CA ILE A 166 6.08 4.79 -7.60
C ILE A 166 6.83 5.21 -6.33
N GLY A 167 7.10 4.28 -5.40
CA GLY A 167 7.94 4.55 -4.24
C GLY A 167 9.34 5.01 -4.64
N HIS A 168 9.94 4.38 -5.65
CA HIS A 168 11.25 4.77 -6.17
C HIS A 168 11.25 6.18 -6.81
N ILE A 169 10.15 6.57 -7.48
CA ILE A 169 9.97 7.95 -7.97
C ILE A 169 9.98 8.94 -6.80
N ALA A 170 9.24 8.65 -5.73
CA ALA A 170 9.23 9.50 -4.54
C ALA A 170 10.62 9.64 -3.92
N GLU A 171 11.39 8.55 -3.82
CA GLU A 171 12.79 8.56 -3.35
C GLU A 171 13.68 9.43 -4.23
N LYS A 172 13.58 9.31 -5.55
CA LYS A 172 14.38 10.12 -6.50
C LYS A 172 14.08 11.62 -6.39
N ILE A 173 12.81 11.98 -6.18
CA ILE A 173 12.38 13.39 -6.08
C ILE A 173 12.78 13.99 -4.73
N THR A 174 12.69 13.24 -3.65
CA THR A 174 12.93 13.75 -2.29
C THR A 174 14.37 13.57 -1.83
N GLY A 175 15.12 12.63 -2.40
CA GLY A 175 16.42 12.19 -1.90
C GLY A 175 16.33 11.42 -0.57
N GLN A 176 15.13 10.97 -0.17
CA GLN A 176 14.88 10.22 1.08
C GLN A 176 14.37 8.82 0.74
N THR A 177 14.75 7.82 1.55
CA THR A 177 14.29 6.42 1.44
C THR A 177 13.11 6.17 2.36
#